data_f5c002372dc67c1babcf64c829d928fc
#
_entry.id   f5c002372dc67c1babcf64c829d928fc
#
_cell.length_a   1.000
_cell.length_b   1.000
_cell.length_c   1.000
_cell.angle_alpha   90.00
_cell.angle_beta   90.00
_cell.angle_gamma   90.00
#
_symmetry.space_group_name_H-M   'P 1'
#
loop_
_entity.id
_entity.type
_entity.pdbx_description
1 polymer ?
#
loop_
_entity_poly.entity_id
_entity_poly.type
_entity_poly.pdbx_seq_one_letter_code
_entity_poly.pdbx_strand_id
1 'polypeptide(L)'
;MRRHRFAATVLTAVGALLAGALSTTSAGAAPPPAPAPSSFAPQQAADGFWTAERMRGATPLDLIHVTPGSVRAPVPAAVGAETIIGPTSFPQAGGPWTGGGAVVKTSGRVFFTFQGRTASCSGNSVTSQNGSTVMTAGHCVKYQGSWHTDWIFVPGYDNGQAPYGRWSATKTFATQQWAASEDINYDVGAAVVAPLNGRTLAETVGAQGLKFNGGYNKAMYAFGFPAADPYDGSKLIHCSGNSSKDFLFSQDHSLGCNMTGGSSGGPWFESFDEATGTGLQVSVNSFGYRFLPNRMFGPYFGPEAKSVYDQAQAT
;
A
#
# COMPACT_ATOMS: atom_id res chain seq x y z
N MET A 1 -78.00 45.65 -53.38
CA MET A 1 -76.96 44.90 -54.05
C MET A 1 -75.57 45.26 -53.41
N ARG A 2 -75.08 44.52 -52.47
CA ARG A 2 -73.83 44.82 -51.77
C ARG A 2 -72.77 43.81 -52.17
N ARG A 3 -71.65 44.28 -52.66
CA ARG A 3 -70.51 43.48 -53.05
C ARG A 3 -69.63 43.29 -51.80
N HIS A 4 -69.41 42.05 -51.40
CA HIS A 4 -68.41 41.67 -50.37
C HIS A 4 -67.06 41.44 -51.00
N ARG A 5 -66.06 42.22 -50.55
CA ARG A 5 -64.65 41.99 -50.88
C ARG A 5 -64.07 41.10 -49.82
N PHE A 6 -63.51 39.96 -50.23
CA PHE A 6 -62.70 39.12 -49.39
C PHE A 6 -61.23 39.61 -49.43
N ALA A 7 -60.69 39.94 -48.25
CA ALA A 7 -59.25 40.20 -48.05
C ALA A 7 -58.57 38.89 -47.69
N ALA A 8 -57.57 38.54 -48.50
CA ALA A 8 -56.74 37.40 -48.24
C ALA A 8 -55.52 37.85 -47.36
N THR A 9 -55.44 37.31 -46.18
CA THR A 9 -54.28 37.57 -45.27
C THR A 9 -53.21 36.50 -45.56
N VAL A 10 -52.06 36.93 -46.04
CA VAL A 10 -50.89 36.03 -46.23
C VAL A 10 -50.16 35.97 -44.89
N LEU A 11 -50.12 34.79 -44.28
CA LEU A 11 -49.25 34.46 -43.13
C LEU A 11 -47.90 34.02 -43.64
N THR A 12 -46.88 34.84 -43.43
CA THR A 12 -45.49 34.48 -43.59
C THR A 12 -45.00 33.75 -42.35
N ALA A 13 -44.79 32.46 -42.41
CA ALA A 13 -44.16 31.65 -41.37
C ALA A 13 -42.62 31.86 -41.47
N VAL A 14 -42.03 32.50 -40.46
CA VAL A 14 -40.61 32.60 -40.28
C VAL A 14 -40.16 31.30 -39.55
N GLY A 15 -39.57 30.37 -40.27
CA GLY A 15 -38.97 29.19 -39.70
C GLY A 15 -37.59 29.52 -39.07
N ALA A 16 -37.52 29.50 -37.74
CA ALA A 16 -36.25 29.58 -37.03
C ALA A 16 -35.59 28.19 -37.06
N LEU A 17 -34.55 28.02 -37.84
CA LEU A 17 -33.63 26.87 -37.79
C LEU A 17 -32.79 26.96 -36.52
N LEU A 18 -33.15 26.22 -35.47
CA LEU A 18 -32.29 25.93 -34.34
C LEU A 18 -31.23 24.90 -34.81
N ALA A 19 -30.04 25.37 -35.12
CA ALA A 19 -28.85 24.57 -35.28
C ALA A 19 -28.40 24.05 -33.88
N GLY A 20 -28.89 22.90 -33.48
CA GLY A 20 -28.39 22.20 -32.30
C GLY A 20 -26.95 21.74 -32.55
N ALA A 21 -25.99 22.44 -31.93
CA ALA A 21 -24.61 21.95 -31.86
C ALA A 21 -24.61 20.71 -30.98
N LEU A 22 -24.56 19.53 -31.60
CA LEU A 22 -24.24 18.28 -30.95
C LEU A 22 -22.75 18.34 -30.50
N SER A 23 -22.53 18.74 -29.25
CA SER A 23 -21.22 18.60 -28.61
C SER A 23 -20.95 17.10 -28.45
N THR A 24 -20.23 16.50 -29.37
CA THR A 24 -19.64 15.17 -29.19
C THR A 24 -18.57 15.29 -28.12
N THR A 25 -18.92 14.98 -26.85
CA THR A 25 -17.91 14.69 -25.83
C THR A 25 -17.16 13.46 -26.33
N SER A 26 -15.94 13.66 -26.82
CA SER A 26 -15.01 12.55 -27.05
C SER A 26 -14.82 11.85 -25.70
N ALA A 27 -15.37 10.66 -25.56
CA ALA A 27 -15.03 9.77 -24.48
C ALA A 27 -13.50 9.57 -24.55
N GLY A 28 -12.76 10.18 -23.63
CA GLY A 28 -11.32 9.97 -23.54
C GLY A 28 -11.07 8.46 -23.45
N ALA A 29 -10.17 7.94 -24.25
CA ALA A 29 -9.78 6.54 -24.18
C ALA A 29 -9.40 6.21 -22.73
N ALA A 30 -9.92 5.11 -22.20
CA ALA A 30 -9.52 4.65 -20.88
C ALA A 30 -7.99 4.50 -20.86
N PRO A 31 -7.33 4.87 -19.76
CA PRO A 31 -5.89 4.68 -19.65
C PRO A 31 -5.55 3.19 -19.86
N PRO A 32 -4.40 2.88 -20.46
CA PRO A 32 -3.99 1.50 -20.66
C PRO A 32 -3.94 0.78 -19.30
N PRO A 33 -4.27 -0.51 -19.24
CA PRO A 33 -4.20 -1.27 -18.01
C PRO A 33 -2.76 -1.29 -17.47
N ALA A 34 -2.63 -1.26 -16.15
CA ALA A 34 -1.32 -1.39 -15.50
C ALA A 34 -0.65 -2.70 -15.91
N PRO A 35 0.67 -2.73 -16.09
CA PRO A 35 1.40 -3.94 -16.44
C PRO A 35 1.19 -5.03 -15.38
N ALA A 36 1.16 -6.27 -15.83
CA ALA A 36 0.99 -7.42 -14.93
C ALA A 36 2.19 -7.50 -13.97
N PRO A 37 1.96 -7.75 -12.68
CA PRO A 37 3.02 -7.91 -11.69
C PRO A 37 3.85 -9.17 -11.96
N SER A 38 5.09 -9.15 -11.53
CA SER A 38 5.94 -10.33 -11.47
C SER A 38 5.60 -11.16 -10.23
N SER A 39 5.69 -12.48 -10.34
CA SER A 39 5.41 -13.38 -9.23
C SER A 39 6.48 -14.44 -9.07
N PHE A 40 6.59 -14.99 -7.86
CA PHE A 40 7.55 -16.01 -7.49
C PHE A 40 6.92 -16.96 -6.45
N ALA A 41 7.18 -18.26 -6.58
CA ALA A 41 6.85 -19.26 -5.57
C ALA A 41 8.09 -19.49 -4.68
N PRO A 42 8.15 -18.92 -3.48
CA PRO A 42 9.33 -19.04 -2.64
C PRO A 42 9.52 -20.49 -2.17
N GLN A 43 10.78 -20.92 -2.10
CA GLN A 43 11.09 -22.13 -1.36
C GLN A 43 10.63 -21.93 0.09
N GLN A 44 9.87 -22.88 0.61
CA GLN A 44 9.39 -22.84 1.98
C GLN A 44 10.46 -23.34 2.92
N ALA A 45 10.54 -22.70 4.08
CA ALA A 45 11.41 -23.14 5.15
C ALA A 45 10.98 -24.53 5.66
N ALA A 46 11.95 -25.36 6.02
CA ALA A 46 11.68 -26.59 6.73
C ALA A 46 10.96 -26.33 8.06
N ASP A 47 10.15 -27.30 8.50
CA ASP A 47 9.47 -27.21 9.80
C ASP A 47 10.47 -26.88 10.91
N GLY A 48 10.10 -25.91 11.76
CA GLY A 48 10.96 -25.45 12.84
C GLY A 48 12.11 -24.51 12.43
N PHE A 49 12.29 -24.19 11.16
CA PHE A 49 13.35 -23.25 10.72
C PHE A 49 13.23 -21.88 11.40
N TRP A 50 12.04 -21.30 11.46
CA TRP A 50 11.81 -20.02 12.10
C TRP A 50 11.52 -20.18 13.60
N THR A 51 12.58 -20.33 14.40
CA THR A 51 12.48 -20.30 15.88
C THR A 51 12.34 -18.87 16.40
N ALA A 52 11.90 -18.72 17.67
CA ALA A 52 11.82 -17.41 18.32
C ALA A 52 13.18 -16.69 18.34
N GLU A 53 14.27 -17.43 18.58
CA GLU A 53 15.64 -16.89 18.57
C GLU A 53 16.04 -16.41 17.17
N ARG A 54 15.79 -17.23 16.14
CA ARG A 54 16.11 -16.85 14.75
C ARG A 54 15.31 -15.66 14.28
N MET A 55 14.04 -15.54 14.67
CA MET A 55 13.20 -14.36 14.38
C MET A 55 13.72 -13.11 15.10
N ARG A 56 14.16 -13.21 16.36
CA ARG A 56 14.79 -12.08 17.05
C ARG A 56 16.12 -11.67 16.43
N GLY A 57 16.92 -12.64 16.00
CA GLY A 57 18.23 -12.41 15.37
C GLY A 57 18.19 -12.11 13.87
N ALA A 58 17.02 -12.08 13.25
CA ALA A 58 16.89 -11.75 11.82
C ALA A 58 17.28 -10.28 11.59
N THR A 59 18.21 -10.07 10.66
CA THR A 59 18.68 -8.74 10.30
C THR A 59 17.51 -7.89 9.76
N PRO A 60 17.25 -6.70 10.32
CA PRO A 60 16.26 -5.81 9.71
C PRO A 60 16.72 -5.45 8.30
N LEU A 61 15.86 -5.61 7.32
CA LEU A 61 16.16 -5.07 6.00
C LEU A 61 16.07 -3.54 6.11
N ASP A 62 17.16 -2.88 5.76
CA ASP A 62 17.24 -1.44 5.86
C ASP A 62 16.20 -0.79 4.94
N LEU A 63 15.68 0.35 5.38
CA LEU A 63 14.96 1.24 4.49
C LEU A 63 15.84 1.60 3.30
N ILE A 64 15.28 1.58 2.12
CA ILE A 64 16.01 1.95 0.90
C ILE A 64 16.48 3.41 1.04
N HIS A 65 17.76 3.64 0.82
CA HIS A 65 18.32 4.98 0.81
C HIS A 65 18.40 5.50 -0.63
N VAL A 66 17.49 6.40 -0.95
CA VAL A 66 17.41 7.02 -2.28
C VAL A 66 18.40 8.18 -2.39
N THR A 67 19.13 8.24 -3.49
CA THR A 67 20.03 9.36 -3.84
C THR A 67 19.47 10.15 -5.01
N PRO A 68 19.78 11.47 -5.10
CA PRO A 68 19.40 12.25 -6.28
C PRO A 68 19.92 11.59 -7.57
N GLY A 69 19.03 11.43 -8.55
CA GLY A 69 19.34 10.80 -9.84
C GLY A 69 18.98 9.32 -9.98
N SER A 70 18.61 8.63 -8.89
CA SER A 70 18.12 7.24 -8.93
C SER A 70 16.63 7.12 -9.22
N VAL A 71 15.90 8.23 -9.28
CA VAL A 71 14.43 8.27 -9.42
C VAL A 71 14.05 8.80 -10.81
N ARG A 72 13.10 8.12 -11.47
CA ARG A 72 12.56 8.57 -12.77
C ARG A 72 11.52 9.67 -12.57
N ALA A 73 11.41 10.57 -13.56
CA ALA A 73 10.45 11.68 -13.53
C ALA A 73 9.00 11.20 -13.38
N PRO A 74 8.18 11.85 -12.51
CA PRO A 74 6.83 11.40 -12.20
C PRO A 74 5.81 11.67 -13.31
N VAL A 75 4.76 10.83 -13.35
CA VAL A 75 3.56 11.04 -14.16
C VAL A 75 2.51 11.76 -13.31
N PRO A 76 1.82 12.81 -13.83
CA PRO A 76 0.88 13.60 -13.03
C PRO A 76 -0.36 12.83 -12.57
N ALA A 77 -0.75 12.98 -11.29
CA ALA A 77 -1.97 12.42 -10.70
C ALA A 77 -3.07 13.50 -10.48
N ALA A 78 -4.35 13.09 -10.51
CA ALA A 78 -5.53 13.97 -10.39
C ALA A 78 -5.83 14.36 -8.93
N VAL A 79 -6.36 15.56 -8.68
CA VAL A 79 -6.58 16.17 -7.36
C VAL A 79 -8.06 16.46 -7.10
N GLY A 80 -8.54 16.22 -5.86
CA GLY A 80 -9.86 16.65 -5.34
C GLY A 80 -9.77 17.02 -3.84
N ALA A 81 -10.67 17.86 -3.33
CA ALA A 81 -10.62 18.45 -1.98
C ALA A 81 -11.42 17.64 -0.93
N GLU A 82 -10.90 17.52 0.31
CA GLU A 82 -11.54 16.83 1.44
C GLU A 82 -11.22 17.51 2.79
N THR A 83 -12.12 17.39 3.79
CA THR A 83 -11.96 17.91 5.16
C THR A 83 -12.02 16.77 6.17
N ILE A 84 -11.06 16.70 7.12
CA ILE A 84 -10.94 15.62 8.11
C ILE A 84 -10.78 16.17 9.53
N ILE A 85 -11.39 15.51 10.54
CA ILE A 85 -11.17 15.73 11.97
C ILE A 85 -10.31 14.56 12.48
N GLY A 86 -9.15 14.87 13.07
CA GLY A 86 -8.16 13.88 13.46
C GLY A 86 -8.28 13.38 14.92
N PRO A 87 -7.73 12.20 15.24
CA PRO A 87 -7.76 11.56 16.54
C PRO A 87 -6.74 12.10 17.56
N THR A 88 -6.79 11.61 18.80
CA THR A 88 -6.07 12.18 19.98
C THR A 88 -4.56 11.88 20.03
N SER A 89 -4.09 10.82 19.36
CA SER A 89 -2.64 10.50 19.25
C SER A 89 -1.99 11.07 17.99
N PHE A 90 -2.61 12.03 17.38
CA PHE A 90 -2.19 12.65 16.12
C PHE A 90 -1.70 14.10 16.32
N PRO A 91 -0.52 14.53 15.81
CA PRO A 91 0.49 13.72 15.12
C PRO A 91 1.46 12.99 16.07
N GLN A 92 2.06 11.87 15.61
CA GLN A 92 3.07 11.10 16.33
C GLN A 92 4.28 10.83 15.42
N ALA A 93 5.46 11.21 15.85
CA ALA A 93 6.70 11.04 15.08
C ALA A 93 7.26 9.61 15.12
N GLY A 94 6.79 8.78 16.05
CA GLY A 94 7.16 7.39 16.24
C GLY A 94 7.10 6.98 17.73
N GLY A 95 6.43 5.87 17.99
CA GLY A 95 6.29 5.31 19.31
C GLY A 95 5.47 4.02 19.32
N PRO A 96 5.50 3.24 20.41
CA PRO A 96 4.70 2.04 20.53
C PRO A 96 3.21 2.32 20.37
N TRP A 97 2.53 1.47 19.61
CA TRP A 97 1.07 1.52 19.52
C TRP A 97 0.44 0.91 20.77
N THR A 98 -0.32 1.69 21.51
CA THR A 98 -0.99 1.28 22.75
C THR A 98 -2.52 1.27 22.63
N GLY A 99 -3.07 1.67 21.49
CA GLY A 99 -4.52 1.78 21.28
C GLY A 99 -5.24 0.44 21.09
N GLY A 100 -4.52 -0.67 20.95
CA GLY A 100 -5.13 -1.98 20.70
C GLY A 100 -5.80 -2.08 19.31
N GLY A 101 -6.97 -2.71 19.26
CA GLY A 101 -7.78 -2.82 18.05
C GLY A 101 -7.26 -3.81 17.01
N ALA A 102 -7.90 -3.81 15.82
CA ALA A 102 -7.63 -4.78 14.77
C ALA A 102 -6.19 -4.72 14.25
N VAL A 103 -5.59 -3.53 14.19
CA VAL A 103 -4.22 -3.29 13.66
C VAL A 103 -3.16 -4.14 14.39
N VAL A 104 -3.34 -4.42 15.69
CA VAL A 104 -2.41 -5.24 16.47
C VAL A 104 -2.35 -6.68 15.95
N LYS A 105 -3.47 -7.19 15.42
CA LYS A 105 -3.57 -8.56 14.90
C LYS A 105 -3.27 -8.63 13.41
N THR A 106 -3.66 -7.61 12.64
CA THR A 106 -3.51 -7.62 11.19
C THR A 106 -2.12 -7.23 10.73
N SER A 107 -1.42 -6.38 11.50
CA SER A 107 -0.02 -6.04 11.24
C SER A 107 0.91 -7.07 11.87
N GLY A 108 2.03 -7.34 11.21
CA GLY A 108 2.99 -8.34 11.68
C GLY A 108 4.39 -8.17 11.10
N ARG A 109 5.31 -8.94 11.64
CA ARG A 109 6.65 -9.03 11.04
C ARG A 109 6.66 -10.05 9.90
N VAL A 110 7.46 -9.74 8.92
CA VAL A 110 7.81 -10.61 7.81
C VAL A 110 9.24 -11.09 8.01
N PHE A 111 9.48 -12.38 7.82
CA PHE A 111 10.81 -12.96 7.87
C PHE A 111 11.07 -13.77 6.61
N PHE A 112 12.31 -13.72 6.13
CA PHE A 112 12.71 -14.43 4.91
C PHE A 112 14.22 -14.65 4.87
N THR A 113 14.65 -15.46 3.93
CA THR A 113 16.06 -15.61 3.58
C THR A 113 16.36 -14.73 2.36
N PHE A 114 17.32 -13.83 2.52
CA PHE A 114 17.86 -12.97 1.48
C PHE A 114 19.35 -13.20 1.33
N GLN A 115 19.76 -13.66 0.15
CA GLN A 115 21.18 -13.94 -0.16
C GLN A 115 21.86 -14.81 0.92
N GLY A 116 21.15 -15.85 1.39
CA GLY A 116 21.64 -16.81 2.39
C GLY A 116 21.61 -16.30 3.83
N ARG A 117 21.08 -15.11 4.11
CA ARG A 117 20.95 -14.56 5.46
C ARG A 117 19.48 -14.37 5.83
N THR A 118 19.16 -14.57 7.09
CA THR A 118 17.83 -14.25 7.61
C THR A 118 17.63 -12.75 7.71
N ALA A 119 16.52 -12.27 7.16
CA ALA A 119 16.18 -10.86 7.18
C ALA A 119 14.71 -10.66 7.60
N SER A 120 14.35 -9.43 7.92
CA SER A 120 13.00 -9.08 8.35
C SER A 120 12.50 -7.76 7.78
N CYS A 121 11.20 -7.73 7.57
CA CYS A 121 10.37 -6.60 7.20
C CYS A 121 9.09 -6.59 8.06
N SER A 122 8.11 -5.81 7.64
CA SER A 122 6.74 -5.77 8.15
C SER A 122 5.72 -6.06 7.05
N GLY A 123 4.50 -6.35 7.41
CA GLY A 123 3.40 -6.58 6.47
C GLY A 123 2.05 -6.45 7.16
N ASN A 124 0.99 -6.57 6.37
CA ASN A 124 -0.38 -6.41 6.86
C ASN A 124 -1.36 -7.35 6.14
N SER A 125 -2.20 -8.03 6.91
CA SER A 125 -3.32 -8.82 6.41
C SER A 125 -4.40 -7.90 5.83
N VAL A 126 -4.80 -8.13 4.58
CA VAL A 126 -5.77 -7.30 3.88
C VAL A 126 -6.98 -8.12 3.40
N THR A 127 -8.12 -7.47 3.29
CA THR A 127 -9.31 -8.07 2.70
C THR A 127 -9.01 -8.59 1.29
N SER A 128 -9.32 -9.85 1.04
CA SER A 128 -9.04 -10.52 -0.24
C SER A 128 -9.99 -11.70 -0.45
N GLN A 129 -10.20 -12.10 -1.72
CA GLN A 129 -11.06 -13.24 -2.06
C GLN A 129 -10.56 -14.55 -1.47
N ASN A 130 -9.25 -14.76 -1.45
CA ASN A 130 -8.63 -15.96 -0.87
C ASN A 130 -8.47 -15.90 0.66
N GLY A 131 -8.76 -14.76 1.31
CA GLY A 131 -8.61 -14.56 2.75
C GLY A 131 -7.17 -14.72 3.27
N SER A 132 -6.16 -14.73 2.39
CA SER A 132 -4.78 -15.09 2.74
C SER A 132 -3.74 -14.16 2.11
N THR A 133 -4.12 -12.92 1.78
CA THR A 133 -3.24 -11.93 1.17
C THR A 133 -2.62 -11.01 2.22
N VAL A 134 -1.30 -10.86 2.15
CA VAL A 134 -0.49 -9.93 2.93
C VAL A 134 0.09 -8.89 1.99
N MET A 135 -0.15 -7.60 2.26
CA MET A 135 0.54 -6.51 1.55
C MET A 135 1.83 -6.14 2.27
N THR A 136 2.87 -5.86 1.50
CA THR A 136 4.21 -5.48 1.97
C THR A 136 4.91 -4.62 0.91
N ALA A 137 6.17 -4.27 1.12
CA ALA A 137 6.98 -3.58 0.10
C ALA A 137 7.53 -4.57 -0.94
N GLY A 138 7.84 -4.08 -2.13
CA GLY A 138 8.48 -4.86 -3.20
C GLY A 138 9.84 -5.41 -2.78
N HIS A 139 10.66 -4.57 -2.10
CA HIS A 139 11.96 -5.01 -1.60
C HIS A 139 11.87 -6.05 -0.47
N CYS A 140 10.70 -6.25 0.14
CA CYS A 140 10.47 -7.31 1.13
C CYS A 140 10.12 -8.66 0.49
N VAL A 141 9.98 -8.75 -0.82
CA VAL A 141 9.76 -10.00 -1.58
C VAL A 141 10.83 -10.23 -2.63
N LYS A 142 11.42 -9.16 -3.20
CA LYS A 142 12.50 -9.22 -4.19
C LYS A 142 13.40 -7.99 -4.05
N TYR A 143 14.70 -8.19 -3.90
CA TYR A 143 15.65 -7.09 -3.79
C TYR A 143 17.03 -7.48 -4.36
N GLN A 144 17.75 -6.50 -4.93
CA GLN A 144 19.05 -6.68 -5.57
C GLN A 144 19.05 -7.86 -6.56
N GLY A 145 18.02 -7.89 -7.41
CA GLY A 145 17.83 -8.92 -8.41
C GLY A 145 17.34 -10.27 -7.90
N SER A 146 17.26 -10.50 -6.58
CA SER A 146 16.96 -11.81 -5.97
C SER A 146 15.60 -11.84 -5.31
N TRP A 147 14.79 -12.85 -5.65
CA TRP A 147 13.59 -13.18 -4.89
C TRP A 147 13.97 -13.83 -3.55
N HIS A 148 13.20 -13.47 -2.51
CA HIS A 148 13.41 -14.03 -1.17
C HIS A 148 12.81 -15.42 -1.02
N THR A 149 13.43 -16.26 -0.21
CA THR A 149 12.97 -17.62 0.12
C THR A 149 12.60 -17.73 1.59
N ASP A 150 12.04 -18.86 2.00
CA ASP A 150 11.66 -19.15 3.39
C ASP A 150 10.75 -18.08 4.01
N TRP A 151 9.94 -17.42 3.17
CA TRP A 151 9.18 -16.25 3.53
C TRP A 151 7.98 -16.62 4.41
N ILE A 152 7.89 -15.98 5.58
CA ILE A 152 6.76 -16.11 6.49
C ILE A 152 6.23 -14.77 6.93
N PHE A 153 4.94 -14.71 7.24
CA PHE A 153 4.29 -13.63 7.95
C PHE A 153 3.92 -14.07 9.37
N VAL A 154 4.22 -13.22 10.35
CA VAL A 154 3.92 -13.46 11.77
C VAL A 154 3.04 -12.30 12.27
N PRO A 155 1.70 -12.43 12.13
CA PRO A 155 0.77 -11.40 12.57
C PRO A 155 0.79 -11.26 14.10
N GLY A 156 0.68 -10.03 14.60
CA GLY A 156 0.74 -9.73 16.03
C GLY A 156 2.05 -10.13 16.68
N TYR A 157 3.15 -10.13 15.95
CA TYR A 157 4.47 -10.50 16.48
C TYR A 157 4.79 -9.75 17.78
N ASP A 158 5.30 -10.48 18.76
CA ASP A 158 5.73 -9.93 20.05
C ASP A 158 7.02 -10.63 20.51
N ASN A 159 8.14 -9.95 20.39
CA ASN A 159 9.46 -10.35 20.89
C ASN A 159 9.80 -11.86 20.69
N GLY A 160 9.67 -12.35 19.47
CA GLY A 160 9.91 -13.76 19.12
C GLY A 160 8.68 -14.65 19.24
N GLN A 161 7.60 -14.17 19.83
CA GLN A 161 6.34 -14.90 19.91
C GLN A 161 5.53 -14.75 18.62
N ALA A 162 4.81 -15.79 18.28
CA ALA A 162 3.90 -15.84 17.14
C ALA A 162 2.48 -16.21 17.65
N PRO A 163 1.76 -15.27 18.28
CA PRO A 163 0.52 -15.56 18.97
C PRO A 163 -0.59 -16.08 18.03
N TYR A 164 -0.52 -15.72 16.77
CA TYR A 164 -1.45 -16.17 15.72
C TYR A 164 -0.79 -17.10 14.70
N GLY A 165 0.37 -17.68 15.04
CA GLY A 165 1.12 -18.61 14.19
C GLY A 165 2.07 -17.94 13.21
N ARG A 166 2.75 -18.80 12.42
CA ARG A 166 3.69 -18.45 11.37
C ARG A 166 3.09 -18.89 10.05
N TRP A 167 2.89 -17.93 9.14
CA TRP A 167 2.15 -18.14 7.90
C TRP A 167 3.13 -18.14 6.73
N SER A 168 3.39 -19.33 6.16
CA SER A 168 4.34 -19.49 5.06
C SER A 168 3.75 -19.02 3.74
N ALA A 169 4.50 -18.21 2.98
CA ALA A 169 4.08 -17.79 1.67
C ALA A 169 4.15 -18.94 0.66
N THR A 170 3.08 -19.13 -0.09
CA THR A 170 3.03 -20.01 -1.25
C THR A 170 3.41 -19.27 -2.52
N LYS A 171 3.16 -17.97 -2.57
CA LYS A 171 3.48 -17.10 -3.70
C LYS A 171 3.71 -15.66 -3.25
N THR A 172 4.67 -15.00 -3.87
CA THR A 172 4.95 -13.58 -3.68
C THR A 172 4.84 -12.84 -4.99
N PHE A 173 4.52 -11.56 -4.92
CA PHE A 173 4.29 -10.67 -6.05
C PHE A 173 5.00 -9.34 -5.83
N ALA A 174 5.50 -8.76 -6.88
CA ALA A 174 5.97 -7.38 -6.92
C ALA A 174 5.46 -6.69 -8.18
N THR A 175 5.35 -5.37 -8.17
CA THR A 175 5.08 -4.62 -9.40
C THR A 175 6.11 -4.96 -10.46
N GLN A 176 5.74 -4.85 -11.72
CA GLN A 176 6.67 -5.15 -12.81
C GLN A 176 7.87 -4.19 -12.79
N GLN A 177 7.63 -2.92 -12.50
CA GLN A 177 8.66 -1.88 -12.46
C GLN A 177 9.67 -2.15 -11.33
N TRP A 178 9.17 -2.54 -10.14
CA TRP A 178 10.05 -2.97 -9.07
C TRP A 178 10.84 -4.22 -9.47
N ALA A 179 10.17 -5.24 -9.98
CA ALA A 179 10.80 -6.50 -10.34
C ALA A 179 11.86 -6.36 -11.45
N ALA A 180 11.67 -5.44 -12.39
CA ALA A 180 12.56 -5.23 -13.52
C ALA A 180 13.73 -4.28 -13.24
N SER A 181 13.54 -3.23 -12.46
CA SER A 181 14.52 -2.16 -12.31
C SER A 181 14.61 -1.55 -10.92
N GLU A 182 13.89 -2.11 -9.95
CA GLU A 182 13.82 -1.62 -8.56
C GLU A 182 13.45 -0.11 -8.51
N ASP A 183 12.50 0.29 -9.38
CA ASP A 183 12.00 1.67 -9.41
C ASP A 183 11.23 1.97 -8.12
N ILE A 184 11.75 2.89 -7.33
CA ILE A 184 11.27 3.20 -5.99
C ILE A 184 9.81 3.65 -5.96
N ASN A 185 9.32 4.29 -7.01
CA ASN A 185 7.92 4.70 -7.12
C ASN A 185 6.92 3.53 -7.12
N TYR A 186 7.43 2.32 -7.31
CA TYR A 186 6.64 1.10 -7.46
C TYR A 186 7.06 0.00 -6.48
N ASP A 187 7.65 0.36 -5.35
CA ASP A 187 8.10 -0.58 -4.31
C ASP A 187 6.92 -1.19 -3.53
N VAL A 188 6.07 -1.92 -4.25
CA VAL A 188 4.89 -2.61 -3.71
C VAL A 188 5.01 -4.09 -3.95
N GLY A 189 4.77 -4.87 -2.90
CA GLY A 189 4.72 -6.33 -2.93
C GLY A 189 3.50 -6.90 -2.22
N ALA A 190 3.25 -8.16 -2.48
CA ALA A 190 2.26 -8.96 -1.77
C ALA A 190 2.74 -10.40 -1.61
N ALA A 191 2.20 -11.09 -0.61
CA ALA A 191 2.35 -12.52 -0.45
C ALA A 191 0.98 -13.18 -0.25
N VAL A 192 0.81 -14.36 -0.84
CA VAL A 192 -0.30 -15.28 -0.51
C VAL A 192 0.26 -16.35 0.40
N VAL A 193 -0.35 -16.51 1.57
CA VAL A 193 0.11 -17.46 2.58
C VAL A 193 -0.77 -18.70 2.62
N ALA A 194 -0.15 -19.84 2.94
CA ALA A 194 -0.87 -21.10 3.12
C ALA A 194 -1.83 -21.04 4.30
N PRO A 195 -2.97 -21.73 4.24
CA PRO A 195 -3.82 -21.91 5.40
C PRO A 195 -3.07 -22.55 6.57
N LEU A 196 -3.36 -22.12 7.78
CA LEU A 196 -2.78 -22.69 9.01
C LEU A 196 -3.89 -23.36 9.83
N ASN A 197 -3.72 -24.64 10.16
CA ASN A 197 -4.73 -25.44 10.87
C ASN A 197 -6.11 -25.41 10.19
N GLY A 198 -6.14 -25.43 8.85
CA GLY A 198 -7.38 -25.40 8.08
C GLY A 198 -8.10 -24.06 8.00
N ARG A 199 -7.49 -22.97 8.50
CA ARG A 199 -8.07 -21.62 8.48
C ARG A 199 -7.25 -20.69 7.61
N THR A 200 -7.90 -19.74 6.97
CA THR A 200 -7.24 -18.64 6.26
C THR A 200 -6.68 -17.61 7.25
N LEU A 201 -5.79 -16.75 6.78
CA LEU A 201 -5.21 -15.67 7.58
C LEU A 201 -6.31 -14.73 8.11
N ALA A 202 -7.22 -14.30 7.24
CA ALA A 202 -8.30 -13.37 7.60
C ALA A 202 -9.30 -13.97 8.61
N GLU A 203 -9.56 -15.28 8.56
CA GLU A 203 -10.37 -15.97 9.56
C GLU A 203 -9.71 -16.00 10.94
N THR A 204 -8.39 -15.87 11.00
CA THR A 204 -7.62 -15.95 12.25
C THR A 204 -7.36 -14.58 12.86
N VAL A 205 -6.97 -13.59 12.04
CA VAL A 205 -6.53 -12.28 12.55
C VAL A 205 -7.38 -11.11 12.06
N GLY A 206 -8.34 -11.36 11.18
CA GLY A 206 -9.05 -10.30 10.47
C GLY A 206 -8.24 -9.76 9.31
N ALA A 207 -8.75 -8.70 8.68
CA ALA A 207 -8.13 -8.05 7.54
C ALA A 207 -8.48 -6.57 7.49
N GLN A 208 -7.56 -5.73 7.02
CA GLN A 208 -7.77 -4.30 6.80
C GLN A 208 -8.30 -4.03 5.39
N GLY A 209 -9.05 -2.94 5.24
CA GLY A 209 -9.46 -2.47 3.93
C GLY A 209 -8.28 -1.92 3.12
N LEU A 210 -8.49 -1.77 1.82
CA LEU A 210 -7.53 -1.14 0.90
C LEU A 210 -8.21 -0.01 0.13
N LYS A 211 -7.41 0.98 -0.24
CA LYS A 211 -7.84 2.02 -1.17
C LYS A 211 -6.72 2.32 -2.16
N PHE A 212 -7.08 2.34 -3.43
CA PHE A 212 -6.19 2.69 -4.54
C PHE A 212 -6.61 4.04 -5.12
N ASN A 213 -5.65 4.75 -5.70
CA ASN A 213 -5.87 6.06 -6.32
C ASN A 213 -6.44 7.12 -5.36
N GLY A 214 -6.06 7.07 -4.07
CA GLY A 214 -6.63 7.90 -3.00
C GLY A 214 -6.18 9.36 -3.00
N GLY A 215 -5.17 9.73 -3.78
CA GLY A 215 -4.57 11.07 -3.78
C GLY A 215 -3.62 11.30 -2.60
N TYR A 216 -3.13 12.54 -2.47
CA TYR A 216 -2.13 12.96 -1.46
C TYR A 216 -2.75 13.88 -0.41
N ASN A 217 -1.91 14.34 0.53
CA ASN A 217 -2.24 15.33 1.57
C ASN A 217 -3.37 14.87 2.49
N LYS A 218 -3.24 13.65 3.01
CA LYS A 218 -4.21 13.00 3.91
C LYS A 218 -3.65 12.84 5.30
N ALA A 219 -4.53 12.80 6.30
CA ALA A 219 -4.18 12.30 7.62
C ALA A 219 -3.91 10.80 7.53
N MET A 220 -2.73 10.36 7.96
CA MET A 220 -2.30 8.97 7.84
C MET A 220 -1.68 8.43 9.14
N TYR A 221 -1.81 7.13 9.32
CA TYR A 221 -1.13 6.32 10.33
C TYR A 221 -0.27 5.29 9.62
N ALA A 222 1.03 5.33 9.87
CA ALA A 222 1.98 4.32 9.41
C ALA A 222 2.35 3.39 10.55
N PHE A 223 2.35 2.09 10.31
CA PHE A 223 2.71 1.06 11.29
C PHE A 223 3.86 0.20 10.80
N GLY A 224 4.57 -0.44 11.74
CA GLY A 224 5.64 -1.37 11.41
C GLY A 224 6.37 -1.89 12.64
N PHE A 225 7.35 -2.75 12.39
CA PHE A 225 8.21 -3.33 13.41
C PHE A 225 9.67 -2.93 13.13
N PRO A 226 10.04 -1.65 13.34
CA PRO A 226 11.41 -1.22 13.17
C PRO A 226 12.32 -2.00 14.13
N ALA A 227 13.45 -2.48 13.63
CA ALA A 227 14.36 -3.35 14.36
C ALA A 227 15.83 -2.90 14.31
N ALA A 228 16.10 -1.71 13.76
CA ALA A 228 17.37 -1.02 13.89
C ALA A 228 17.24 0.10 14.93
N ASP A 229 18.38 0.44 15.57
CA ASP A 229 18.44 1.45 16.63
C ASP A 229 17.64 2.73 16.30
N PRO A 230 16.84 3.28 17.23
CA PRO A 230 16.67 2.93 18.64
C PRO A 230 15.63 1.83 18.92
N TYR A 231 15.12 1.18 17.90
CA TYR A 231 14.13 0.11 18.00
C TYR A 231 14.81 -1.28 17.92
N ASP A 232 14.12 -2.29 18.41
CA ASP A 232 14.61 -3.69 18.48
C ASP A 232 13.72 -4.70 17.75
N GLY A 233 12.67 -4.23 17.07
CA GLY A 233 11.71 -5.07 16.36
C GLY A 233 10.73 -5.82 17.26
N SER A 234 10.75 -5.63 18.58
CA SER A 234 9.92 -6.39 19.51
C SER A 234 8.45 -6.00 19.49
N LYS A 235 8.12 -4.75 19.11
CA LYS A 235 6.80 -4.16 19.25
C LYS A 235 6.31 -3.47 17.98
N LEU A 236 4.98 -3.39 17.85
CA LEU A 236 4.34 -2.56 16.84
C LEU A 236 4.55 -1.08 17.15
N ILE A 237 5.19 -0.38 16.26
CA ILE A 237 5.44 1.07 16.31
C ILE A 237 4.53 1.75 15.31
N HIS A 238 4.12 2.99 15.60
CA HIS A 238 3.36 3.81 14.68
C HIS A 238 3.92 5.23 14.57
N CYS A 239 3.69 5.82 13.42
CA CYS A 239 3.78 7.26 13.18
C CYS A 239 2.43 7.74 12.68
N SER A 240 2.06 8.99 12.97
CA SER A 240 0.86 9.58 12.42
C SER A 240 1.08 11.06 12.09
N GLY A 241 0.33 11.57 11.14
CA GLY A 241 0.42 12.98 10.74
C GLY A 241 -0.23 13.23 9.38
N ASN A 242 -0.24 14.49 8.97
CA ASN A 242 -0.65 14.85 7.62
C ASN A 242 0.45 14.46 6.65
N SER A 243 0.16 13.52 5.76
CA SER A 243 1.06 13.16 4.68
C SER A 243 1.11 14.26 3.62
N SER A 244 2.17 14.27 2.85
CA SER A 244 2.29 15.07 1.64
C SER A 244 2.77 14.20 0.48
N LYS A 245 2.68 14.71 -0.75
CA LYS A 245 3.47 14.13 -1.84
C LYS A 245 4.95 14.39 -1.57
N ASP A 246 5.81 13.45 -1.98
CA ASP A 246 7.25 13.71 -2.01
C ASP A 246 7.52 14.94 -2.89
N PHE A 247 8.20 15.92 -2.33
CA PHE A 247 8.53 17.18 -2.99
C PHE A 247 9.93 17.15 -3.64
N LEU A 248 10.63 16.01 -3.55
CA LEU A 248 12.02 15.89 -3.98
C LEU A 248 12.13 15.15 -5.32
N PHE A 249 12.01 13.82 -5.31
CA PHE A 249 12.42 13.01 -6.44
C PHE A 249 11.42 11.94 -6.85
N SER A 250 10.42 11.61 -6.01
CA SER A 250 9.45 10.54 -6.30
C SER A 250 8.02 11.07 -6.37
N GLN A 251 7.09 10.19 -6.75
CA GLN A 251 5.66 10.47 -6.67
C GLN A 251 5.03 9.92 -5.39
N ASP A 252 5.82 9.49 -4.44
CA ASP A 252 5.39 8.77 -3.26
C ASP A 252 4.79 9.67 -2.19
N HIS A 253 4.13 9.06 -1.23
CA HIS A 253 3.71 9.73 0.01
C HIS A 253 4.93 10.00 0.90
N SER A 254 4.85 11.06 1.68
CA SER A 254 5.84 11.48 2.66
C SER A 254 5.18 11.75 4.00
N LEU A 255 5.72 11.23 5.09
CA LEU A 255 5.22 11.39 6.45
C LEU A 255 6.38 11.64 7.42
N GLY A 256 6.17 12.51 8.41
CA GLY A 256 7.08 12.65 9.56
C GLY A 256 7.08 11.36 10.36
N CYS A 257 8.20 10.62 10.38
CA CYS A 257 8.27 9.30 10.98
C CYS A 257 9.73 8.89 11.19
N ASN A 258 10.06 8.42 12.39
CA ASN A 258 11.40 7.99 12.76
C ASN A 258 11.59 6.46 12.80
N MET A 259 10.63 5.70 12.25
CA MET A 259 10.81 4.26 12.13
C MET A 259 12.02 3.92 11.26
N THR A 260 12.73 2.88 11.65
CA THR A 260 14.00 2.45 11.06
C THR A 260 13.84 1.16 10.24
N GLY A 261 14.95 0.57 9.78
CA GLY A 261 15.00 -0.71 9.10
C GLY A 261 14.19 -1.78 9.83
N GLY A 262 13.55 -2.69 9.09
CA GLY A 262 12.58 -3.66 9.58
C GLY A 262 11.13 -3.18 9.56
N SER A 263 10.86 -1.86 9.57
CA SER A 263 9.51 -1.32 9.38
C SER A 263 9.00 -1.42 7.93
N SER A 264 9.89 -1.62 6.98
CA SER A 264 9.63 -1.80 5.56
C SER A 264 8.44 -2.71 5.28
N GLY A 265 7.53 -2.31 4.40
CA GLY A 265 6.32 -3.08 4.09
C GLY A 265 5.17 -2.93 5.10
N GLY A 266 5.40 -2.28 6.23
CA GLY A 266 4.35 -1.97 7.19
C GLY A 266 3.31 -1.00 6.61
N PRO A 267 2.01 -1.13 6.95
CA PRO A 267 0.93 -0.42 6.29
C PRO A 267 0.84 1.06 6.64
N TRP A 268 0.39 1.86 5.67
CA TRP A 268 -0.12 3.21 5.90
C TRP A 268 -1.61 3.24 5.70
N PHE A 269 -2.35 3.76 6.70
CA PHE A 269 -3.79 3.86 6.66
C PHE A 269 -4.25 5.31 6.54
N GLU A 270 -5.19 5.57 5.64
CA GLU A 270 -6.09 6.73 5.74
C GLU A 270 -7.40 6.29 6.40
N SER A 271 -8.20 7.26 6.88
CA SER A 271 -9.46 7.01 7.59
C SER A 271 -9.28 6.00 8.74
N PHE A 272 -8.17 6.09 9.46
CA PHE A 272 -7.87 5.18 10.55
C PHE A 272 -8.68 5.56 11.80
N ASP A 273 -9.41 4.59 12.33
CA ASP A 273 -10.16 4.72 13.59
C ASP A 273 -9.36 4.08 14.72
N GLU A 274 -8.85 4.91 15.64
CA GLU A 274 -8.06 4.45 16.79
C GLU A 274 -8.84 3.54 17.75
N ALA A 275 -10.16 3.71 17.86
CA ALA A 275 -10.97 2.92 18.78
C ALA A 275 -11.12 1.46 18.30
N THR A 276 -11.23 1.27 16.99
CA THR A 276 -11.36 -0.07 16.39
C THR A 276 -10.03 -0.63 15.87
N GLY A 277 -9.05 0.24 15.64
CA GLY A 277 -7.78 -0.11 15.01
C GLY A 277 -7.94 -0.51 13.54
N THR A 278 -8.94 0.03 12.85
CA THR A 278 -9.22 -0.27 11.43
C THR A 278 -8.99 0.95 10.55
N GLY A 279 -8.61 0.71 9.29
CA GLY A 279 -8.39 1.76 8.31
C GLY A 279 -8.35 1.23 6.87
N LEU A 280 -8.11 2.15 5.94
CA LEU A 280 -7.91 1.81 4.54
C LEU A 280 -6.43 1.93 4.20
N GLN A 281 -5.78 0.81 3.91
CA GLN A 281 -4.37 0.81 3.53
C GLN A 281 -4.20 1.44 2.15
N VAL A 282 -3.31 2.45 2.07
CA VAL A 282 -3.06 3.27 0.87
C VAL A 282 -1.58 3.31 0.47
N SER A 283 -0.71 2.76 1.29
CA SER A 283 0.74 2.71 1.06
C SER A 283 1.40 1.69 2.00
N VAL A 284 2.73 1.59 1.90
CA VAL A 284 3.60 0.84 2.81
C VAL A 284 4.85 1.65 3.13
N ASN A 285 5.51 1.38 4.26
CA ASN A 285 6.84 1.91 4.53
C ASN A 285 7.83 1.39 3.48
N SER A 286 8.58 2.28 2.86
CA SER A 286 9.50 1.91 1.78
C SER A 286 10.90 2.46 1.98
N PHE A 287 11.08 3.78 1.99
CA PHE A 287 12.41 4.37 1.97
C PHE A 287 12.51 5.67 2.76
N GLY A 288 13.76 6.14 2.92
CA GLY A 288 14.11 7.46 3.43
C GLY A 288 15.25 8.09 2.65
N TYR A 289 15.37 9.42 2.71
CA TYR A 289 16.53 10.14 2.21
C TYR A 289 17.54 10.36 3.34
N ARG A 290 18.81 10.00 3.14
CA ARG A 290 19.87 10.15 4.15
C ARG A 290 20.00 11.58 4.68
N PHE A 291 19.75 12.57 3.83
CA PHE A 291 19.84 13.99 4.16
C PHE A 291 18.53 14.55 4.74
N LEU A 292 17.48 13.75 4.88
CA LEU A 292 16.19 14.14 5.44
C LEU A 292 15.76 13.12 6.51
N PRO A 293 16.41 13.16 7.70
CA PRO A 293 16.11 12.21 8.77
C PRO A 293 14.69 12.40 9.32
N ASN A 294 14.16 11.37 9.96
CA ASN A 294 12.81 11.34 10.55
C ASN A 294 11.70 11.60 9.55
N ARG A 295 11.91 11.14 8.32
CA ARG A 295 10.91 11.19 7.29
C ARG A 295 10.85 9.86 6.52
N MET A 296 9.67 9.27 6.52
CA MET A 296 9.37 8.02 5.82
C MET A 296 8.65 8.33 4.51
N PHE A 297 8.96 7.56 3.50
CA PHE A 297 8.30 7.60 2.20
C PHE A 297 7.69 6.25 1.88
N GLY A 298 6.57 6.29 1.15
CA GLY A 298 5.85 5.08 0.77
C GLY A 298 5.18 5.24 -0.58
N PRO A 299 5.20 4.17 -1.43
CA PRO A 299 4.70 4.23 -2.78
C PRO A 299 3.21 4.58 -2.82
N TYR A 300 2.84 5.40 -3.81
CA TYR A 300 1.45 5.67 -4.11
C TYR A 300 0.75 4.39 -4.58
N PHE A 301 -0.35 4.01 -3.92
CA PHE A 301 -1.15 2.86 -4.36
C PHE A 301 -1.99 3.23 -5.58
N GLY A 302 -1.34 3.23 -6.73
CA GLY A 302 -1.91 3.43 -8.05
C GLY A 302 -2.39 2.14 -8.73
N PRO A 303 -2.58 2.16 -10.05
CA PRO A 303 -3.00 1.01 -10.85
C PRO A 303 -2.08 -0.19 -10.73
N GLU A 304 -0.77 0.03 -10.58
CA GLU A 304 0.25 -1.02 -10.46
C GLU A 304 0.13 -1.76 -9.12
N ALA A 305 -0.04 -1.02 -8.03
CA ALA A 305 -0.31 -1.61 -6.70
C ALA A 305 -1.63 -2.39 -6.72
N LYS A 306 -2.66 -1.85 -7.39
CA LYS A 306 -3.93 -2.58 -7.58
C LYS A 306 -3.74 -3.87 -8.37
N SER A 307 -2.91 -3.86 -9.42
CA SER A 307 -2.62 -5.05 -10.22
C SER A 307 -1.92 -6.14 -9.38
N VAL A 308 -0.99 -5.76 -8.48
CA VAL A 308 -0.37 -6.69 -7.52
C VAL A 308 -1.42 -7.32 -6.61
N TYR A 309 -2.29 -6.50 -6.02
CA TYR A 309 -3.36 -6.97 -5.16
C TYR A 309 -4.35 -7.88 -5.90
N ASP A 310 -4.81 -7.48 -7.08
CA ASP A 310 -5.80 -8.24 -7.86
C ASP A 310 -5.28 -9.64 -8.21
N GLN A 311 -4.00 -9.77 -8.57
CA GLN A 311 -3.42 -11.08 -8.84
C GLN A 311 -3.16 -11.89 -7.57
N ALA A 312 -2.73 -11.27 -6.49
CA ALA A 312 -2.53 -11.96 -5.22
C ALA A 312 -3.84 -12.51 -4.67
N GLN A 313 -4.93 -11.73 -4.66
CA GLN A 313 -6.21 -12.18 -4.12
C GLN A 313 -6.89 -13.28 -4.97
N ALA A 314 -6.55 -13.39 -6.24
CA ALA A 314 -7.08 -14.39 -7.16
C ALA A 314 -6.26 -15.69 -7.21
N THR A 315 -5.18 -15.79 -6.42
CA THR A 315 -4.26 -16.95 -6.39
C THR A 315 -4.67 -18.03 -5.39
#